data_d86295fc3bebac9a5b0c7a92b91a74b1
#
_entry.id   d86295fc3bebac9a5b0c7a92b91a74b1
#
_cell.length_a   1.000
_cell.length_b   1.000
_cell.length_c   1.000
_cell.angle_alpha   90.00
_cell.angle_beta   90.00
_cell.angle_gamma   90.00
#
_symmetry.space_group_name_H-M   'P 1'
#
loop_
_entity.id
_entity.type
_entity.pdbx_description
1 polymer ?
#
loop_
_entity_poly.entity_id
_entity_poly.type
_entity_poly.pdbx_seq_one_letter_code
_entity_poly.pdbx_strand_id
1 'polypeptide(L)'
;QIYSVTWRSEPVTVAVLDTGIAYHPDLAGHLLCFRDFVEKSSLPYDDNGHGTHVCGILCGNGELSGGRLRGMAPASKLVVGKVLDGKGEGSCDSMQEAFQWILREKNRYQIRILNISVGIGELKERYKEQVLREYMELLWDHNILVVCAAGNAGPENGSISEMASSRKVL
;
A
#
# COMPACT_ATOMS: atom_id res chain seq x y z
N GLN A 1 -12.48 29.06 14.94
CA GLN A 1 -11.07 29.23 14.53
C GLN A 1 -10.54 27.87 14.14
N ILE A 2 -10.40 27.61 12.82
CA ILE A 2 -9.76 26.42 12.31
C ILE A 2 -8.26 26.68 12.43
N TYR A 3 -7.59 25.97 13.31
CA TYR A 3 -6.13 26.02 13.40
C TYR A 3 -5.57 25.40 12.12
N SER A 4 -4.93 26.21 11.27
CA SER A 4 -4.12 25.71 10.18
C SER A 4 -2.83 25.15 10.77
N VAL A 5 -2.82 23.84 11.03
CA VAL A 5 -1.58 23.16 11.39
C VAL A 5 -0.75 23.03 10.13
N THR A 6 0.25 23.87 9.97
CA THR A 6 1.26 23.69 8.92
C THR A 6 2.20 22.58 9.34
N TRP A 7 1.88 21.34 8.94
CA TRP A 7 2.81 20.23 9.09
C TRP A 7 3.98 20.44 8.14
N ARG A 8 5.13 20.83 8.67
CA ARG A 8 6.42 20.71 7.98
C ARG A 8 7.04 19.37 8.39
N SER A 9 6.50 18.29 7.84
CA SER A 9 7.14 16.98 7.99
C SER A 9 8.15 16.77 6.88
N GLU A 10 9.28 16.18 7.20
CA GLU A 10 10.16 15.57 6.21
C GLU A 10 9.34 14.60 5.34
N PRO A 11 9.58 14.57 4.02
CA PRO A 11 8.84 13.66 3.15
C PRO A 11 9.04 12.22 3.61
N VAL A 12 7.95 11.51 3.88
CA VAL A 12 7.96 10.09 4.25
C VAL A 12 7.75 9.26 2.99
N THR A 13 8.56 8.22 2.81
CA THR A 13 8.29 7.23 1.76
C THR A 13 7.34 6.17 2.28
N VAL A 14 6.24 6.01 1.56
CA VAL A 14 5.21 5.01 1.81
C VAL A 14 5.27 3.96 0.71
N ALA A 15 5.40 2.70 1.09
CA ALA A 15 5.15 1.59 0.17
C ALA A 15 3.65 1.32 0.10
N VAL A 16 3.14 1.04 -1.10
CA VAL A 16 1.73 0.68 -1.34
C VAL A 16 1.70 -0.63 -2.11
N LEU A 17 1.04 -1.65 -1.56
CA LEU A 17 0.77 -2.92 -2.24
C LEU A 17 -0.71 -2.96 -2.61
N ASP A 18 -0.98 -2.93 -3.93
CA ASP A 18 -2.34 -2.77 -4.46
C ASP A 18 -2.43 -3.25 -5.93
N THR A 19 -3.41 -2.77 -6.71
CA THR A 19 -3.60 -3.08 -8.13
C THR A 19 -2.60 -2.39 -9.07
N GLY A 20 -1.75 -1.51 -8.54
CA GLY A 20 -0.77 -0.76 -9.31
C GLY A 20 -0.87 0.74 -9.11
N ILE A 21 -0.30 1.49 -10.05
CA ILE A 21 -0.40 2.95 -10.13
C ILE A 21 -0.34 3.38 -11.60
N ALA A 22 -1.33 4.15 -12.04
CA ALA A 22 -1.34 4.79 -13.35
C ALA A 22 -0.85 6.24 -13.26
N TYR A 23 -0.44 6.77 -14.41
CA TYR A 23 -0.12 8.20 -14.49
C TYR A 23 -1.36 9.06 -14.16
N HIS A 24 -1.16 10.00 -13.24
CA HIS A 24 -2.14 11.03 -12.92
C HIS A 24 -1.40 12.33 -12.58
N PRO A 25 -1.85 13.50 -13.05
CA PRO A 25 -1.18 14.78 -12.76
C PRO A 25 -0.98 15.02 -11.27
N ASP A 26 -1.98 14.69 -10.44
CA ASP A 26 -1.90 14.86 -8.99
C ASP A 26 -0.88 13.92 -8.31
N LEU A 27 -0.38 12.90 -9.02
CA LEU A 27 0.65 11.97 -8.54
C LEU A 27 2.01 12.22 -9.19
N ALA A 28 2.13 13.23 -10.05
CA ALA A 28 3.38 13.56 -10.73
C ALA A 28 4.51 13.85 -9.73
N GLY A 29 5.66 13.19 -9.90
CA GLY A 29 6.83 13.35 -9.05
C GLY A 29 6.77 12.64 -7.68
N HIS A 30 5.72 11.88 -7.37
CA HIS A 30 5.63 11.12 -6.12
C HIS A 30 6.24 9.72 -6.23
N LEU A 31 6.10 9.05 -7.37
CA LEU A 31 6.55 7.69 -7.57
C LEU A 31 8.09 7.61 -7.66
N LEU A 32 8.72 6.88 -6.75
CA LEU A 32 10.16 6.61 -6.74
C LEU A 32 10.50 5.27 -7.39
N CYS A 33 9.63 4.26 -7.21
CA CYS A 33 9.85 2.91 -7.70
C CYS A 33 8.51 2.20 -7.90
N PHE A 34 8.46 1.37 -8.94
CA PHE A 34 7.34 0.48 -9.23
C PHE A 34 7.86 -0.93 -9.47
N ARG A 35 7.09 -1.92 -9.04
CA ARG A 35 7.32 -3.32 -9.39
C ARG A 35 6.00 -4.07 -9.53
N ASP A 36 5.89 -4.82 -10.60
CA ASP A 36 4.75 -5.68 -10.89
C ASP A 36 5.08 -7.14 -10.51
N PHE A 37 4.29 -7.69 -9.59
CA PHE A 37 4.40 -9.07 -9.12
C PHE A 37 3.41 -10.01 -9.80
N VAL A 38 2.52 -9.48 -10.65
CA VAL A 38 1.48 -10.20 -11.37
C VAL A 38 1.96 -10.56 -12.78
N GLU A 39 2.06 -9.55 -13.66
CA GLU A 39 2.44 -9.72 -15.07
C GLU A 39 3.93 -9.44 -15.33
N LYS A 40 4.68 -9.05 -14.30
CA LYS A 40 6.12 -8.73 -14.38
C LYS A 40 6.45 -7.58 -15.35
N SER A 41 5.52 -6.65 -15.58
CA SER A 41 5.75 -5.43 -16.34
C SER A 41 6.82 -4.55 -15.70
N SER A 42 7.65 -3.91 -16.52
CA SER A 42 8.63 -2.93 -16.06
C SER A 42 8.08 -1.51 -15.99
N LEU A 43 6.92 -1.24 -16.60
CA LEU A 43 6.31 0.08 -16.64
C LEU A 43 5.15 0.16 -15.66
N PRO A 44 5.01 1.29 -14.92
CA PRO A 44 3.88 1.51 -14.04
C PRO A 44 2.56 1.51 -14.82
N TYR A 45 1.58 0.77 -14.30
CA TYR A 45 0.20 0.77 -14.78
C TYR A 45 -0.75 0.33 -13.67
N ASP A 46 -2.03 0.60 -13.87
CA ASP A 46 -3.12 0.17 -13.00
C ASP A 46 -4.34 -0.10 -13.88
N ASP A 47 -4.64 -1.35 -14.11
CA ASP A 47 -5.75 -1.83 -14.96
C ASP A 47 -7.06 -2.00 -14.19
N ASN A 48 -7.06 -1.66 -12.89
CA ASN A 48 -8.25 -1.64 -12.02
C ASN A 48 -8.61 -0.21 -11.57
N GLY A 49 -7.62 0.58 -11.18
CA GLY A 49 -7.78 1.95 -10.69
C GLY A 49 -7.77 2.10 -9.17
N HIS A 50 -7.94 1.02 -8.39
CA HIS A 50 -8.00 1.08 -6.93
C HIS A 50 -6.67 1.57 -6.33
N GLY A 51 -5.54 1.03 -6.75
CA GLY A 51 -4.22 1.43 -6.26
C GLY A 51 -3.89 2.89 -6.57
N THR A 52 -4.23 3.37 -7.78
CA THR A 52 -4.09 4.78 -8.15
C THR A 52 -4.93 5.68 -7.26
N HIS A 53 -6.17 5.28 -6.96
CA HIS A 53 -7.06 6.01 -6.05
C HIS A 53 -6.50 6.06 -4.62
N VAL A 54 -6.01 4.94 -4.09
CA VAL A 54 -5.36 4.87 -2.78
C VAL A 54 -4.15 5.80 -2.71
N CYS A 55 -3.29 5.79 -3.73
CA CYS A 55 -2.16 6.71 -3.84
C CYS A 55 -2.59 8.18 -3.88
N GLY A 56 -3.70 8.49 -4.58
CA GLY A 56 -4.29 9.83 -4.63
C GLY A 56 -4.75 10.32 -3.26
N ILE A 57 -5.47 9.48 -2.50
CA ILE A 57 -5.89 9.79 -1.13
C ILE A 57 -4.69 10.00 -0.21
N LEU A 58 -3.64 9.21 -0.40
CA LEU A 58 -2.43 9.28 0.41
C LEU A 58 -1.68 10.60 0.15
N CYS A 59 -1.31 10.88 -1.10
CA CYS A 59 -0.36 11.96 -1.39
C CYS A 59 -0.67 12.82 -2.61
N GLY A 60 -1.85 12.72 -3.22
CA GLY A 60 -2.19 13.56 -4.36
C GLY A 60 -2.01 15.06 -4.06
N ASN A 61 -1.39 15.81 -4.96
CA ASN A 61 -1.14 17.24 -4.77
C ASN A 61 -2.38 18.11 -4.98
N GLY A 62 -3.45 17.54 -5.61
CA GLY A 62 -4.71 18.22 -5.89
C GLY A 62 -4.63 19.23 -7.04
N GLU A 63 -3.65 19.12 -7.92
CA GLU A 63 -3.43 20.05 -9.03
C GLU A 63 -4.68 20.23 -9.91
N LEU A 64 -5.29 19.12 -10.33
CA LEU A 64 -6.50 19.17 -11.19
C LEU A 64 -7.71 19.79 -10.50
N SER A 65 -7.74 19.82 -9.18
CA SER A 65 -8.85 20.38 -8.40
C SER A 65 -8.56 21.80 -7.87
N GLY A 66 -7.44 22.41 -8.26
CA GLY A 66 -7.00 23.67 -7.67
C GLY A 66 -6.72 23.57 -6.16
N GLY A 67 -6.21 22.41 -5.72
CA GLY A 67 -5.85 22.13 -4.32
C GLY A 67 -7.00 21.66 -3.42
N ARG A 68 -8.22 21.52 -3.94
CA ARG A 68 -9.40 21.14 -3.14
C ARG A 68 -9.40 19.66 -2.76
N LEU A 69 -8.90 18.79 -3.63
CA LEU A 69 -8.83 17.35 -3.44
C LEU A 69 -7.38 16.91 -3.24
N ARG A 70 -6.72 17.47 -2.23
CA ARG A 70 -5.38 17.05 -1.85
C ARG A 70 -5.42 15.82 -0.99
N GLY A 71 -4.44 14.94 -1.17
CA GLY A 71 -4.19 13.80 -0.29
C GLY A 71 -3.80 14.23 1.13
N MET A 72 -3.81 13.29 2.04
CA MET A 72 -3.52 13.54 3.46
C MET A 72 -2.07 13.91 3.74
N ALA A 73 -1.13 13.39 2.93
CA ALA A 73 0.31 13.59 3.08
C ALA A 73 0.97 13.96 1.73
N PRO A 74 0.65 15.13 1.13
CA PRO A 74 1.03 15.47 -0.24
C PRO A 74 2.54 15.70 -0.46
N ALA A 75 3.35 15.67 0.59
CA ALA A 75 4.81 15.67 0.48
C ALA A 75 5.42 14.27 0.40
N SER A 76 4.64 13.22 0.67
CA SER A 76 5.12 11.84 0.72
C SER A 76 5.57 11.32 -0.65
N LYS A 77 6.47 10.36 -0.63
CA LYS A 77 6.94 9.64 -1.81
C LYS A 77 6.38 8.21 -1.80
N LEU A 78 6.27 7.61 -2.98
CA LEU A 78 5.65 6.31 -3.20
C LEU A 78 6.64 5.28 -3.73
N VAL A 79 6.58 4.08 -3.16
CA VAL A 79 7.14 2.85 -3.72
C VAL A 79 5.96 1.90 -3.92
N VAL A 80 5.60 1.58 -5.17
CA VAL A 80 4.36 0.85 -5.44
C VAL A 80 4.67 -0.55 -5.96
N GLY A 81 4.07 -1.55 -5.32
CA GLY A 81 4.04 -2.93 -5.77
C GLY A 81 2.64 -3.31 -6.27
N LYS A 82 2.54 -3.70 -7.54
CA LYS A 82 1.30 -4.31 -8.05
C LYS A 82 1.29 -5.79 -7.65
N VAL A 83 0.38 -6.13 -6.74
CA VAL A 83 0.18 -7.49 -6.20
C VAL A 83 -1.19 -8.06 -6.55
N LEU A 84 -2.07 -7.22 -7.08
CA LEU A 84 -3.41 -7.57 -7.55
C LEU A 84 -3.54 -7.31 -9.05
N ASP A 85 -4.29 -8.18 -9.73
CA ASP A 85 -4.61 -8.05 -11.16
C ASP A 85 -5.70 -6.98 -11.43
N GLY A 86 -6.15 -6.88 -12.69
CA GLY A 86 -7.20 -5.95 -13.09
C GLY A 86 -8.58 -6.23 -12.49
N LYS A 87 -8.79 -7.39 -11.88
CA LYS A 87 -10.03 -7.74 -11.15
C LYS A 87 -9.91 -7.47 -9.65
N GLY A 88 -8.72 -7.11 -9.16
CA GLY A 88 -8.43 -6.95 -7.74
C GLY A 88 -8.15 -8.28 -7.04
N GLU A 89 -7.82 -9.34 -7.79
CA GLU A 89 -7.44 -10.64 -7.26
C GLU A 89 -5.93 -10.77 -7.19
N GLY A 90 -5.41 -11.40 -6.15
CA GLY A 90 -3.97 -11.61 -5.94
C GLY A 90 -3.66 -12.98 -5.35
N SER A 91 -2.37 -13.29 -5.26
CA SER A 91 -1.88 -14.52 -4.67
C SER A 91 -1.03 -14.25 -3.43
N CYS A 92 -0.97 -15.22 -2.52
CA CYS A 92 -0.05 -15.18 -1.40
C CYS A 92 1.41 -15.11 -1.86
N ASP A 93 1.75 -15.77 -2.96
CA ASP A 93 3.10 -15.80 -3.48
C ASP A 93 3.52 -14.42 -3.99
N SER A 94 2.67 -13.71 -4.75
CA SER A 94 2.92 -12.34 -5.18
C SER A 94 3.09 -11.38 -3.99
N MET A 95 2.27 -11.55 -2.95
CA MET A 95 2.35 -10.74 -1.74
C MET A 95 3.65 -11.01 -0.97
N GLN A 96 4.04 -12.28 -0.82
CA GLN A 96 5.28 -12.66 -0.17
C GLN A 96 6.52 -12.12 -0.91
N GLU A 97 6.55 -12.25 -2.25
CA GLU A 97 7.60 -11.64 -3.08
C GLU A 97 7.69 -10.12 -2.88
N ALA A 98 6.54 -9.45 -2.78
CA ALA A 98 6.46 -8.02 -2.55
C ALA A 98 7.00 -7.62 -1.17
N PHE A 99 6.68 -8.34 -0.10
CA PHE A 99 7.23 -8.09 1.23
C PHE A 99 8.75 -8.24 1.25
N GLN A 100 9.28 -9.27 0.63
CA GLN A 100 10.73 -9.48 0.50
C GLN A 100 11.38 -8.33 -0.30
N TRP A 101 10.73 -7.87 -1.36
CA TRP A 101 11.21 -6.73 -2.13
C TRP A 101 11.25 -5.45 -1.31
N ILE A 102 10.20 -5.14 -0.55
CA ILE A 102 10.15 -3.96 0.34
C ILE A 102 11.29 -4.00 1.36
N LEU A 103 11.55 -5.15 1.98
CA LEU A 103 12.66 -5.31 2.92
C LEU A 103 14.03 -5.02 2.26
N ARG A 104 14.24 -5.48 1.03
CA ARG A 104 15.49 -5.22 0.28
C ARG A 104 15.64 -3.74 -0.10
N GLU A 105 14.55 -3.10 -0.51
CA GLU A 105 14.56 -1.71 -0.98
C GLU A 105 14.40 -0.67 0.12
N LYS A 106 14.08 -1.09 1.33
CA LYS A 106 13.79 -0.22 2.47
C LYS A 106 14.82 0.90 2.66
N ASN A 107 16.08 0.55 2.70
CA ASN A 107 17.15 1.52 2.97
C ASN A 107 17.40 2.43 1.76
N ARG A 108 17.28 1.91 0.54
CA ARG A 108 17.46 2.67 -0.69
C ARG A 108 16.43 3.80 -0.84
N TYR A 109 15.17 3.51 -0.55
CA TYR A 109 14.07 4.48 -0.68
C TYR A 109 13.60 5.06 0.64
N GLN A 110 14.26 4.72 1.76
CA GLN A 110 13.90 5.17 3.11
C GLN A 110 12.42 4.88 3.44
N ILE A 111 11.96 3.67 3.12
CA ILE A 111 10.57 3.26 3.35
C ILE A 111 10.31 3.18 4.85
N ARG A 112 9.28 3.86 5.32
CA ARG A 112 8.89 3.92 6.73
C ARG A 112 7.49 3.38 7.00
N ILE A 113 6.64 3.36 6.00
CA ILE A 113 5.24 2.91 6.10
C ILE A 113 4.98 1.96 4.95
N LEU A 114 4.22 0.91 5.21
CA LEU A 114 3.62 0.03 4.22
C LEU A 114 2.10 0.09 4.36
N ASN A 115 1.41 0.43 3.28
CA ASN A 115 -0.05 0.36 3.16
C ASN A 115 -0.46 -0.86 2.35
N ILE A 116 -1.39 -1.64 2.90
CA ILE A 116 -2.00 -2.82 2.28
C ILE A 116 -3.51 -2.63 2.32
N SER A 117 -4.08 -2.06 1.26
CA SER A 117 -5.53 -1.81 1.15
C SER A 117 -6.24 -2.92 0.36
N VAL A 118 -5.84 -4.16 0.59
CA VAL A 118 -6.36 -5.33 -0.12
C VAL A 118 -7.04 -6.28 0.85
N GLY A 119 -8.27 -6.68 0.53
CA GLY A 119 -8.87 -7.87 1.12
C GLY A 119 -8.33 -9.08 0.38
N ILE A 120 -7.55 -9.91 1.04
CA ILE A 120 -7.23 -11.20 0.46
C ILE A 120 -8.52 -11.99 0.49
N GLY A 121 -9.13 -12.22 -0.68
CA GLY A 121 -10.32 -13.04 -0.83
C GLY A 121 -10.10 -14.40 -0.18
N GLU A 122 -11.14 -15.17 0.06
CA GLU A 122 -11.10 -16.45 0.77
C GLU A 122 -9.89 -17.29 0.37
N LEU A 123 -8.77 -17.06 1.06
CA LEU A 123 -7.61 -17.93 0.95
C LEU A 123 -8.00 -19.24 1.59
N LYS A 124 -8.24 -20.24 0.78
CA LYS A 124 -8.58 -21.59 1.20
C LYS A 124 -7.51 -22.25 2.10
N GLU A 125 -6.40 -21.56 2.36
CA GLU A 125 -5.25 -22.09 3.09
C GLU A 125 -4.82 -21.13 4.22
N ARG A 126 -5.39 -21.31 5.40
CA ARG A 126 -4.98 -20.58 6.65
C ARG A 126 -3.47 -20.50 6.87
N TYR A 127 -2.73 -21.51 6.43
CA TYR A 127 -1.27 -21.53 6.52
C TYR A 127 -0.62 -20.36 5.76
N LYS A 128 -1.11 -20.04 4.57
CA LYS A 128 -0.55 -18.96 3.75
C LYS A 128 -0.82 -17.58 4.36
N GLU A 129 -1.98 -17.37 4.97
CA GLU A 129 -2.27 -16.12 5.70
C GLU A 129 -1.37 -15.94 6.92
N GLN A 130 -1.08 -17.00 7.64
CA GLN A 130 -0.14 -16.95 8.75
C GLN A 130 1.26 -16.54 8.31
N VAL A 131 1.75 -17.09 7.19
CA VAL A 131 3.05 -16.70 6.62
C VAL A 131 3.08 -15.23 6.26
N LEU A 132 2.03 -14.69 5.64
CA LEU A 132 1.94 -13.27 5.32
C LEU A 132 1.95 -12.40 6.58
N ARG A 133 1.24 -12.82 7.65
CA ARG A 133 1.28 -12.13 8.94
C ARG A 133 2.70 -12.11 9.53
N GLU A 134 3.43 -13.21 9.48
CA GLU A 134 4.81 -13.28 9.95
C GLU A 134 5.72 -12.30 9.19
N TYR A 135 5.53 -12.16 7.87
CA TYR A 135 6.24 -11.14 7.08
C TYR A 135 5.88 -9.70 7.48
N MET A 136 4.62 -9.43 7.78
CA MET A 136 4.19 -8.10 8.24
C MET A 136 4.81 -7.78 9.62
N GLU A 137 4.87 -8.75 10.52
CA GLU A 137 5.55 -8.60 11.80
C GLU A 137 7.07 -8.40 11.64
N LEU A 138 7.69 -9.08 10.68
CA LEU A 138 9.10 -8.87 10.32
C LEU A 138 9.34 -7.46 9.79
N LEU A 139 8.45 -6.92 8.95
CA LEU A 139 8.52 -5.55 8.45
C LEU A 139 8.47 -4.53 9.61
N TRP A 140 7.57 -4.75 10.57
CA TRP A 140 7.51 -3.95 11.80
C TRP A 140 8.83 -4.00 12.58
N ASP A 141 9.40 -5.18 12.79
CA ASP A 141 10.67 -5.36 13.49
C ASP A 141 11.84 -4.70 12.74
N HIS A 142 11.67 -4.44 11.45
CA HIS A 142 12.58 -3.63 10.63
C HIS A 142 12.21 -2.14 10.58
N ASN A 143 11.40 -1.63 11.51
CA ASN A 143 10.96 -0.24 11.61
C ASN A 143 10.17 0.25 10.37
N ILE A 144 9.33 -0.60 9.80
CA ILE A 144 8.31 -0.24 8.82
C ILE A 144 6.95 -0.36 9.51
N LEU A 145 6.23 0.75 9.65
CA LEU A 145 4.85 0.74 10.14
C LEU A 145 3.95 0.10 9.10
N VAL A 146 3.25 -0.98 9.46
CA VAL A 146 2.33 -1.67 8.56
C VAL A 146 0.90 -1.24 8.86
N VAL A 147 0.21 -0.76 7.83
CA VAL A 147 -1.22 -0.41 7.85
C VAL A 147 -1.94 -1.38 6.92
N CYS A 148 -2.90 -2.13 7.44
CA CYS A 148 -3.60 -3.16 6.69
C CYS A 148 -5.11 -3.03 6.82
N ALA A 149 -5.84 -3.24 5.72
CA ALA A 149 -7.28 -3.33 5.77
C ALA A 149 -7.72 -4.55 6.61
N ALA A 150 -8.76 -4.37 7.43
CA ALA A 150 -9.29 -5.45 8.27
C ALA A 150 -9.94 -6.59 7.48
N GLY A 151 -10.15 -6.42 6.19
CA GLY A 151 -10.84 -7.34 5.29
C GLY A 151 -12.25 -6.86 4.95
N ASN A 152 -12.91 -7.61 4.05
CA ASN A 152 -14.24 -7.27 3.52
C ASN A 152 -15.32 -8.31 3.88
N ALA A 153 -15.01 -9.23 4.77
CA ALA A 153 -15.91 -10.35 5.14
C ALA A 153 -16.94 -9.99 6.23
N GLY A 154 -16.93 -8.73 6.77
CA GLY A 154 -17.88 -8.28 7.79
C GLY A 154 -19.33 -8.24 7.32
N PRO A 155 -20.30 -8.03 8.26
CA PRO A 155 -20.12 -7.60 9.66
C PRO A 155 -20.04 -8.72 10.71
N GLU A 156 -19.98 -9.98 10.32
CA GLU A 156 -20.05 -11.12 11.23
C GLU A 156 -18.86 -11.17 12.21
N ASN A 157 -19.09 -11.74 13.38
CA ASN A 157 -18.01 -11.95 14.36
C ASN A 157 -16.91 -12.86 13.79
N GLY A 158 -15.64 -12.44 13.95
CA GLY A 158 -14.50 -13.19 13.44
C GLY A 158 -14.23 -12.97 11.93
N SER A 159 -14.81 -11.93 11.33
CA SER A 159 -14.61 -11.56 9.92
C SER A 159 -13.31 -10.78 9.64
N ILE A 160 -12.55 -10.39 10.67
CA ILE A 160 -11.24 -9.75 10.49
C ILE A 160 -10.27 -10.76 9.89
N SER A 161 -9.56 -10.36 8.83
CA SER A 161 -8.57 -11.22 8.19
C SER A 161 -7.43 -11.58 9.17
N GLU A 162 -6.90 -12.79 9.03
CA GLU A 162 -5.76 -13.26 9.86
C GLU A 162 -4.56 -12.32 9.73
N MET A 163 -4.32 -11.75 8.56
CA MET A 163 -3.27 -10.75 8.33
C MET A 163 -3.42 -9.51 9.22
N ALA A 164 -4.64 -9.01 9.37
CA ALA A 164 -4.93 -7.81 10.18
C ALA A 164 -5.04 -8.11 11.68
N SER A 165 -4.92 -9.37 12.12
CA SER A 165 -5.08 -9.78 13.50
C SER A 165 -3.83 -9.57 14.38
N SER A 166 -2.69 -9.20 13.79
CA SER A 166 -1.44 -8.99 14.52
C SER A 166 -1.47 -7.68 15.34
N ARG A 167 -0.86 -7.71 16.52
CA ARG A 167 -0.65 -6.51 17.36
C ARG A 167 0.41 -5.54 16.81
N LYS A 168 1.18 -5.96 15.80
CA LYS A 168 2.20 -5.17 15.12
C LYS A 168 1.68 -4.51 13.83
N VAL A 169 0.36 -4.54 13.62
CA VAL A 169 -0.31 -3.99 12.43
C VAL A 169 -1.41 -3.03 12.87
N LEU A 170 -1.57 -1.91 12.15
CA LEU A 170 -2.63 -0.92 12.33
C LEU A 170 -3.74 -1.11 11.30
#